data_85bbc184dadfe83f9510a5afbe0c6bd5
#
_entry.id   85bbc184dadfe83f9510a5afbe0c6bd5
#
_cell.length_a   1.000
_cell.length_b   1.000
_cell.length_c   1.000
_cell.angle_alpha   90.00
_cell.angle_beta   90.00
_cell.angle_gamma   90.00
#
_symmetry.space_group_name_H-M   'P 1'
#
loop_
_entity.id
_entity.type
_entity.pdbx_description
1 polymer ?
#
loop_
_entity_poly.entity_id
_entity_poly.type
_entity_poly.pdbx_seq_one_letter_code
_entity_poly.pdbx_strand_id
1 'polypeptide(L)'
;MAFQRDMLENKRRDLEMFTQQFDDAVSVVTGSIARLEAISEQTQKKIAEIEEYQAHLQETKDGLAKANDKNARIIQNFKSLLCE
;
A
#
# COMPACT_ATOMS: atom_id res chain seq x y z
N MET A 1 -19.89 -9.85 59.28
CA MET A 1 -19.60 -8.49 58.79
C MET A 1 -18.27 -8.42 58.04
N ALA A 2 -17.17 -8.87 58.64
CA ALA A 2 -15.89 -8.97 57.91
C ALA A 2 -15.95 -9.88 56.67
N PHE A 3 -16.72 -10.95 56.74
CA PHE A 3 -16.91 -11.90 55.66
C PHE A 3 -17.55 -11.23 54.42
N GLN A 4 -18.54 -10.38 54.59
CA GLN A 4 -19.20 -9.66 53.52
C GLN A 4 -18.30 -8.63 52.87
N ARG A 5 -17.47 -7.98 53.67
CA ARG A 5 -16.47 -7.04 53.17
C ARG A 5 -15.44 -7.70 52.29
N ASP A 6 -14.94 -8.85 52.74
CA ASP A 6 -13.98 -9.62 51.98
C ASP A 6 -14.55 -10.12 50.64
N MET A 7 -15.81 -10.51 50.66
CA MET A 7 -16.51 -10.90 49.41
C MET A 7 -16.65 -9.74 48.44
N LEU A 8 -16.99 -8.55 48.93
CA LEU A 8 -17.10 -7.37 48.09
C LEU A 8 -15.76 -6.96 47.50
N GLU A 9 -14.71 -7.00 48.28
CA GLU A 9 -13.37 -6.68 47.80
C GLU A 9 -12.89 -7.67 46.76
N ASN A 10 -13.15 -8.96 46.96
CA ASN A 10 -12.83 -9.99 45.97
C ASN A 10 -13.57 -9.77 44.65
N LYS A 11 -14.85 -9.40 44.73
CA LYS A 11 -15.64 -9.11 43.54
C LYS A 11 -15.17 -7.87 42.81
N ARG A 12 -14.70 -6.86 43.52
CA ARG A 12 -14.07 -5.68 42.93
C ARG A 12 -12.80 -6.02 42.20
N ARG A 13 -11.96 -6.85 42.79
CA ARG A 13 -10.71 -7.31 42.15
C ARG A 13 -11.01 -8.09 40.90
N ASP A 14 -12.02 -8.96 40.93
CA ASP A 14 -12.44 -9.72 39.77
C ASP A 14 -12.90 -8.80 38.66
N LEU A 15 -13.70 -7.78 39.00
CA LEU A 15 -14.19 -6.80 38.03
C LEU A 15 -13.04 -6.01 37.40
N GLU A 16 -12.09 -5.56 38.22
CA GLU A 16 -10.92 -4.85 37.73
C GLU A 16 -10.08 -5.72 36.80
N MET A 17 -9.90 -6.96 37.15
CA MET A 17 -9.14 -7.93 36.35
C MET A 17 -9.82 -8.15 34.99
N PHE A 18 -11.15 -8.35 34.98
CA PHE A 18 -11.89 -8.54 33.73
C PHE A 18 -11.87 -7.30 32.87
N THR A 19 -11.98 -6.11 33.47
CA THR A 19 -11.88 -4.84 32.76
C THR A 19 -10.52 -4.67 32.11
N GLN A 20 -9.46 -5.02 32.84
CA GLN A 20 -8.08 -4.96 32.33
C GLN A 20 -7.89 -5.94 31.16
N GLN A 21 -8.39 -7.16 31.29
CA GLN A 21 -8.33 -8.15 30.21
C GLN A 21 -9.08 -7.70 28.98
N PHE A 22 -10.23 -7.08 29.14
CA PHE A 22 -11.00 -6.50 28.06
C PHE A 22 -10.22 -5.38 27.36
N ASP A 23 -9.68 -4.45 28.13
CA ASP A 23 -8.90 -3.34 27.60
C ASP A 23 -7.66 -3.82 26.85
N ASP A 24 -6.99 -4.84 27.36
CA ASP A 24 -5.83 -5.44 26.70
C ASP A 24 -6.24 -6.08 25.37
N ALA A 25 -7.34 -6.78 25.33
CA ALA A 25 -7.86 -7.38 24.10
C ALA A 25 -8.24 -6.32 23.06
N VAL A 26 -8.88 -5.25 23.50
CA VAL A 26 -9.23 -4.12 22.62
C VAL A 26 -7.96 -3.46 22.08
N SER A 27 -6.94 -3.29 22.91
CA SER A 27 -5.66 -2.70 22.48
C SER A 27 -4.98 -3.54 21.40
N VAL A 28 -5.04 -4.87 21.51
CA VAL A 28 -4.48 -5.77 20.48
C VAL A 28 -5.22 -5.58 19.15
N VAL A 29 -6.56 -5.52 19.18
CA VAL A 29 -7.38 -5.31 18.00
C VAL A 29 -7.11 -3.94 17.37
N THR A 30 -7.08 -2.89 18.19
CA THR A 30 -6.80 -1.51 17.72
C THR A 30 -5.42 -1.42 17.09
N GLY A 31 -4.43 -2.05 17.72
CA GLY A 31 -3.07 -2.10 17.17
C GLY A 31 -3.01 -2.85 15.84
N SER A 32 -3.77 -3.92 15.70
CA SER A 32 -3.86 -4.68 14.45
C SER A 32 -4.50 -3.85 13.33
N ILE A 33 -5.55 -3.11 13.65
CA ILE A 33 -6.19 -2.19 12.69
C ILE A 33 -5.20 -1.14 12.21
N ALA A 34 -4.46 -0.52 13.14
CA ALA A 34 -3.45 0.48 12.79
C ALA A 34 -2.36 -0.07 11.87
N ARG A 35 -1.92 -1.31 12.11
CA ARG A 35 -0.95 -1.98 11.24
C ARG A 35 -1.51 -2.25 9.86
N LEU A 36 -2.75 -2.72 9.78
CA LEU A 36 -3.41 -2.97 8.49
C LEU A 36 -3.58 -1.67 7.70
N GLU A 37 -3.94 -0.59 8.36
CA GLU A 37 -4.04 0.72 7.72
C GLU A 37 -2.68 1.19 7.18
N ALA A 38 -1.61 1.00 7.95
CA ALA A 38 -0.26 1.35 7.53
C ALA A 38 0.17 0.52 6.32
N ILE A 39 -0.12 -0.78 6.31
CA ILE A 39 0.17 -1.67 5.17
C ILE A 39 -0.61 -1.22 3.94
N SER A 40 -1.89 -0.90 4.10
CA SER A 40 -2.73 -0.41 3.01
C SER A 40 -2.17 0.88 2.41
N GLU A 41 -1.72 1.80 3.25
CA GLU A 41 -1.12 3.06 2.80
C GLU A 41 0.17 2.82 2.03
N GLN A 42 1.04 1.94 2.52
CA GLN A 42 2.28 1.58 1.83
C GLN A 42 1.99 0.90 0.50
N THR A 43 0.99 0.04 0.45
CA THR A 43 0.55 -0.63 -0.77
C THR A 43 0.08 0.39 -1.81
N GLN A 44 -0.70 1.39 -1.40
CA GLN A 44 -1.15 2.46 -2.29
C GLN A 44 0.01 3.28 -2.83
N LYS A 45 1.02 3.57 -2.01
CA LYS A 45 2.24 4.26 -2.47
C LYS A 45 2.97 3.45 -3.52
N LYS A 46 3.08 2.14 -3.32
CA LYS A 46 3.73 1.26 -4.30
C LYS A 46 2.96 1.20 -5.61
N ILE A 47 1.65 1.15 -5.55
CA ILE A 47 0.80 1.19 -6.75
C ILE A 47 1.03 2.49 -7.52
N ALA A 48 1.06 3.63 -6.82
CA ALA A 48 1.31 4.93 -7.44
C ALA A 48 2.69 5.00 -8.10
N GLU A 49 3.73 4.46 -7.46
CA GLU A 49 5.08 4.39 -8.04
C GLU A 49 5.10 3.56 -9.32
N ILE A 50 4.40 2.42 -9.32
CA ILE A 50 4.31 1.55 -10.50
C ILE A 50 3.57 2.26 -11.64
N GLU A 51 2.48 2.94 -11.35
CA GLU A 51 1.71 3.69 -12.35
C GLU A 51 2.55 4.80 -12.97
N GLU A 52 3.33 5.51 -12.16
CA GLU A 52 4.25 6.53 -12.63
C GLU A 52 5.34 5.94 -13.53
N TYR A 53 5.91 4.81 -13.13
CA TYR A 53 6.89 4.10 -13.93
C TYR A 53 6.31 3.64 -15.26
N GLN A 54 5.08 3.13 -15.25
CA GLN A 54 4.39 2.73 -16.48
C GLN A 54 4.16 3.90 -17.43
N ALA A 55 3.84 5.09 -16.89
CA ALA A 55 3.67 6.31 -17.69
C ALA A 55 4.99 6.70 -18.35
N HIS A 56 6.10 6.65 -17.63
CA HIS A 56 7.43 6.93 -18.19
C HIS A 56 7.82 5.90 -19.25
N LEU A 57 7.53 4.65 -19.04
CA LEU A 57 7.77 3.59 -20.05
C LEU A 57 6.97 3.85 -21.32
N GLN A 58 5.73 4.28 -21.18
CA GLN A 58 4.88 4.58 -22.33
C GLN A 58 5.43 5.77 -23.13
N GLU A 59 5.89 6.84 -22.45
CA GLU A 59 6.53 7.97 -23.11
C GLU A 59 7.78 7.54 -23.89
N THR A 60 8.62 6.72 -23.26
CA THR A 60 9.82 6.20 -23.91
C THR A 60 9.48 5.36 -25.11
N LYS A 61 8.51 4.49 -24.99
CA LYS A 61 8.02 3.66 -26.09
C LYS A 61 7.51 4.49 -27.26
N ASP A 62 6.73 5.51 -26.95
CA ASP A 62 6.18 6.42 -27.97
C ASP A 62 7.33 7.19 -28.68
N GLY A 63 8.30 7.66 -27.92
CA GLY A 63 9.48 8.32 -28.46
C GLY A 63 10.29 7.43 -29.39
N LEU A 64 10.48 6.17 -29.00
CA LEU A 64 11.18 5.18 -29.83
C LEU A 64 10.41 4.86 -31.10
N ALA A 65 9.09 4.74 -31.02
CA ALA A 65 8.23 4.51 -32.17
C ALA A 65 8.34 5.68 -33.19
N LYS A 66 8.32 6.90 -32.69
CA LYS A 66 8.50 8.09 -33.55
C LYS A 66 9.87 8.13 -34.20
N ALA A 67 10.93 7.79 -33.47
CA ALA A 67 12.27 7.73 -34.00
C ALA A 67 12.38 6.64 -35.08
N ASN A 68 11.74 5.52 -34.87
CA ASN A 68 11.73 4.42 -35.84
C ASN A 68 10.98 4.80 -37.11
N ASP A 69 9.86 5.49 -36.99
CA ASP A 69 9.11 6.01 -38.16
C ASP A 69 9.94 7.00 -38.97
N LYS A 70 10.64 7.89 -38.29
CA LYS A 70 11.55 8.84 -38.93
C LYS A 70 12.66 8.12 -39.69
N ASN A 71 13.27 7.12 -39.06
CA ASN A 71 14.29 6.31 -39.70
C ASN A 71 13.76 5.57 -40.93
N ALA A 72 12.56 5.01 -40.86
CA ALA A 72 11.93 4.34 -41.98
C ALA A 72 11.74 5.29 -43.18
N ARG A 73 11.34 6.53 -42.93
CA ARG A 73 11.21 7.56 -43.98
C ARG A 73 12.55 7.90 -44.62
N ILE A 74 13.58 8.05 -43.79
CA ILE A 74 14.95 8.34 -44.30
C ILE A 74 15.42 7.19 -45.17
N ILE A 75 15.25 5.95 -44.72
CA ILE A 75 15.61 4.77 -45.49
C ILE A 75 14.85 4.74 -46.84
N GLN A 76 13.56 5.02 -46.80
CA GLN A 76 12.75 5.05 -48.02
C GLN A 76 13.21 6.12 -48.99
N ASN A 77 13.56 7.31 -48.49
CA ASN A 77 14.07 8.40 -49.32
C ASN A 77 15.40 8.03 -49.98
N PHE A 78 16.31 7.41 -49.23
CA PHE A 78 17.57 6.96 -49.81
C PHE A 78 17.37 5.89 -50.90
N LYS A 79 16.48 4.94 -50.64
CA LYS A 79 16.15 3.89 -51.62
C LYS A 79 15.57 4.50 -52.89
N SER A 80 14.72 5.51 -52.79
CA SER A 80 14.17 6.18 -53.92
C SER A 80 15.21 6.88 -54.77
N LEU A 81 16.21 7.49 -54.11
CA LEU A 81 17.34 8.14 -54.80
C LEU A 81 18.25 7.15 -55.52
N LEU A 82 18.44 5.96 -54.93
CA LEU A 82 19.34 4.95 -55.52
C LEU A 82 18.67 4.14 -56.61
N CYS A 83 17.38 4.05 -56.63
CA CYS A 83 16.63 3.26 -57.63
C CYS A 83 16.27 4.02 -58.89
N GLU A 84 16.59 5.27 -58.95
CA GLU A 84 16.42 6.03 -60.19
C GLU A 84 17.50 5.64 -61.20
#